data_ec4de6ac21d8cab1cee797de6234c5f8
#
_entry.id   ec4de6ac21d8cab1cee797de6234c5f8
#
_cell.length_a   1.000
_cell.length_b   1.000
_cell.length_c   1.000
_cell.angle_alpha   90.00
_cell.angle_beta   90.00
_cell.angle_gamma   90.00
#
_symmetry.space_group_name_H-M   'P 1'
#
loop_
_entity.id
_entity.type
_entity.pdbx_description
1 polymer ?
#
loop_
_entity_poly.entity_id
_entity_poly.type
_entity_poly.pdbx_seq_one_letter_code
_entity_poly.pdbx_strand_id
1 'polypeptide(L)'
;IKEHLDKLAQATTEMENSRKGAYSEISTMVKGLQEQTTNLRDTNVKLSTALRGSVKARGDWGQVALKNIAEAAGMLQHCDFDVEYTLKSGAGGARVDLLARIPDGGSVPVDAKVPLAAYWDGLDLEDPDARATKMVEHAKNVKKHIDDLASRNYPNLIGGSDFTVMFIPAEPILSAAFEYEP
;
A
#
# COMPACT_ATOMS: atom_id res chain seq x y z
N ILE A 1 -38.78 -14.76 -51.08
CA ILE A 1 -37.56 -13.91 -51.22
C ILE A 1 -37.77 -12.57 -50.50
N LYS A 2 -38.88 -11.85 -50.72
CA LYS A 2 -39.13 -10.55 -50.07
C LYS A 2 -39.20 -10.64 -48.54
N GLU A 3 -39.88 -11.63 -47.99
CA GLU A 3 -39.99 -11.87 -46.55
C GLU A 3 -38.63 -12.17 -45.88
N HIS A 4 -37.73 -12.87 -46.57
CA HIS A 4 -36.37 -13.12 -46.06
C HIS A 4 -35.52 -11.83 -46.08
N LEU A 5 -35.67 -10.98 -47.07
CA LEU A 5 -34.98 -9.68 -47.12
C LEU A 5 -35.47 -8.73 -46.03
N ASP A 6 -36.76 -8.72 -45.74
CA ASP A 6 -37.33 -7.90 -44.65
C ASP A 6 -36.85 -8.38 -43.28
N LYS A 7 -36.78 -9.69 -43.04
CA LYS A 7 -36.22 -10.26 -41.81
C LYS A 7 -34.73 -9.95 -41.66
N LEU A 8 -33.97 -10.00 -42.74
CA LEU A 8 -32.56 -9.66 -42.73
C LEU A 8 -32.33 -8.18 -42.42
N ALA A 9 -33.13 -7.29 -42.99
CA ALA A 9 -33.08 -5.86 -42.73
C ALA A 9 -33.41 -5.54 -41.28
N GLN A 10 -34.42 -6.19 -40.67
CA GLN A 10 -34.73 -6.05 -39.24
C GLN A 10 -33.60 -6.51 -38.35
N ALA A 11 -33.06 -7.71 -38.55
CA ALA A 11 -31.95 -8.25 -37.79
C ALA A 11 -30.69 -7.36 -37.86
N THR A 12 -30.40 -6.81 -39.03
CA THR A 12 -29.28 -5.87 -39.21
C THR A 12 -29.49 -4.58 -38.41
N THR A 13 -30.71 -4.05 -38.39
CA THR A 13 -31.06 -2.84 -37.63
C THR A 13 -30.94 -3.08 -36.12
N GLU A 14 -31.45 -4.22 -35.66
CA GLU A 14 -31.35 -4.61 -34.24
C GLU A 14 -29.88 -4.80 -33.79
N MET A 15 -29.07 -5.47 -34.61
CA MET A 15 -27.63 -5.60 -34.37
C MET A 15 -26.93 -4.24 -34.31
N GLU A 16 -27.23 -3.33 -35.23
CA GLU A 16 -26.61 -2.00 -35.24
C GLU A 16 -27.02 -1.16 -34.02
N ASN A 17 -28.28 -1.26 -33.60
CA ASN A 17 -28.73 -0.60 -32.36
C ASN A 17 -28.08 -1.18 -31.09
N SER A 18 -27.97 -2.50 -31.02
CA SER A 18 -27.27 -3.17 -29.92
C SER A 18 -25.78 -2.80 -29.90
N ARG A 19 -25.12 -2.74 -31.05
CA ARG A 19 -23.74 -2.30 -31.19
C ARG A 19 -23.54 -0.86 -30.70
N LYS A 20 -24.43 0.06 -31.13
CA LYS A 20 -24.39 1.46 -30.69
C LYS A 20 -24.57 1.59 -29.15
N GLY A 21 -25.51 0.82 -28.59
CA GLY A 21 -25.69 0.74 -27.12
C GLY A 21 -24.42 0.30 -26.40
N ALA A 22 -23.82 -0.81 -26.82
CA ALA A 22 -22.57 -1.33 -26.23
C ALA A 22 -21.41 -0.33 -26.36
N TYR A 23 -21.27 0.35 -27.51
CA TYR A 23 -20.24 1.40 -27.64
C TYR A 23 -20.46 2.58 -26.70
N SER A 24 -21.71 2.98 -26.46
CA SER A 24 -22.04 4.06 -25.53
C SER A 24 -21.71 3.67 -24.10
N GLU A 25 -22.02 2.44 -23.68
CA GLU A 25 -21.68 1.91 -22.35
C GLU A 25 -20.16 1.83 -22.15
N ILE A 26 -19.42 1.29 -23.11
CA ILE A 26 -17.95 1.23 -23.07
C ILE A 26 -17.35 2.64 -22.99
N SER A 27 -17.85 3.59 -23.79
CA SER A 27 -17.38 4.98 -23.75
C SER A 27 -17.60 5.62 -22.38
N THR A 28 -18.74 5.37 -21.75
CA THR A 28 -19.05 5.87 -20.40
C THR A 28 -18.12 5.23 -19.35
N MET A 29 -17.90 3.92 -19.45
CA MET A 29 -17.00 3.20 -18.57
C MET A 29 -15.55 3.68 -18.69
N VAL A 30 -15.06 3.91 -19.92
CA VAL A 30 -13.71 4.45 -20.18
C VAL A 30 -13.55 5.86 -19.60
N LYS A 31 -14.57 6.73 -19.75
CA LYS A 31 -14.54 8.06 -19.12
C LYS A 31 -14.48 7.97 -17.60
N GLY A 32 -15.29 7.11 -16.99
CA GLY A 32 -15.25 6.87 -15.55
C GLY A 32 -13.88 6.37 -15.06
N LEU A 33 -13.25 5.46 -15.80
CA LEU A 33 -11.90 5.00 -15.50
C LEU A 33 -10.85 6.11 -15.64
N GLN A 34 -10.97 6.97 -16.64
CA GLN A 34 -10.07 8.13 -16.79
C GLN A 34 -10.21 9.11 -15.63
N GLU A 35 -11.42 9.42 -15.19
CA GLU A 35 -11.67 10.29 -14.04
C GLU A 35 -11.11 9.67 -12.74
N GLN A 36 -11.32 8.38 -12.51
CA GLN A 36 -10.75 7.67 -11.36
C GLN A 36 -9.21 7.69 -11.40
N THR A 37 -8.61 7.46 -12.56
CA THR A 37 -7.15 7.48 -12.73
C THR A 37 -6.58 8.87 -12.47
N THR A 38 -7.26 9.92 -12.93
CA THR A 38 -6.85 11.31 -12.69
C THR A 38 -6.95 11.65 -11.20
N ASN A 39 -8.05 11.29 -10.54
CA ASN A 39 -8.24 11.50 -9.11
C ASN A 39 -7.21 10.74 -8.25
N LEU A 40 -6.86 9.51 -8.64
CA LEU A 40 -5.79 8.74 -7.99
C LEU A 40 -4.43 9.42 -8.15
N ARG A 41 -4.14 9.94 -9.35
CA ARG A 41 -2.89 10.66 -9.63
C ARG A 41 -2.78 11.93 -8.80
N ASP A 42 -3.85 12.74 -8.75
CA ASP A 42 -3.88 13.99 -7.96
C ASP A 42 -3.77 13.71 -6.47
N THR A 43 -4.41 12.66 -5.98
CA THR A 43 -4.31 12.21 -4.59
C THR A 43 -2.88 11.76 -4.28
N ASN A 44 -2.24 11.01 -5.17
CA ASN A 44 -0.85 10.60 -5.03
C ASN A 44 0.12 11.79 -4.99
N VAL A 45 -0.08 12.79 -5.84
CA VAL A 45 0.75 14.01 -5.85
C VAL A 45 0.58 14.80 -4.54
N LYS A 46 -0.64 15.00 -4.08
CA LYS A 46 -0.93 15.67 -2.81
C LYS A 46 -0.33 14.91 -1.63
N LEU A 47 -0.47 13.59 -1.62
CA LEU A 47 0.09 12.72 -0.59
C LEU A 47 1.62 12.77 -0.60
N SER A 48 2.24 12.65 -1.77
CA SER A 48 3.69 12.79 -1.95
C SER A 48 4.20 14.13 -1.40
N THR A 49 3.52 15.22 -1.69
CA THR A 49 3.88 16.56 -1.20
C THR A 49 3.73 16.66 0.32
N ALA A 50 2.66 16.12 0.89
CA ALA A 50 2.45 16.10 2.34
C ALA A 50 3.49 15.25 3.07
N LEU A 51 3.87 14.10 2.50
CA LEU A 51 4.87 13.19 3.05
C LEU A 51 6.29 13.76 2.99
N ARG A 52 6.62 14.62 2.02
CA ARG A 52 7.92 15.31 1.94
C ARG A 52 8.15 16.27 3.09
N GLY A 53 7.09 16.93 3.58
CA GLY A 53 7.20 18.01 4.56
C GLY A 53 7.35 17.61 6.03
N SER A 54 7.00 16.38 6.43
CA SER A 54 6.91 16.02 7.85
C SER A 54 7.22 14.54 8.14
N VAL A 55 8.16 14.31 9.06
CA VAL A 55 8.45 12.96 9.59
C VAL A 55 7.21 12.35 10.23
N LYS A 56 6.40 13.15 10.92
CA LYS A 56 5.16 12.71 11.54
C LYS A 56 4.14 12.25 10.48
N ALA A 57 3.93 13.06 9.42
CA ALA A 57 3.00 12.69 8.35
C ALA A 57 3.38 11.38 7.65
N ARG A 58 4.68 11.08 7.51
CA ARG A 58 5.17 9.79 6.98
C ARG A 58 4.84 8.62 7.89
N GLY A 59 5.01 8.79 9.20
CA GLY A 59 4.65 7.76 10.20
C GLY A 59 3.13 7.49 10.19
N ASP A 60 2.34 8.55 10.29
CA ASP A 60 0.88 8.46 10.31
C ASP A 60 0.34 7.80 9.01
N TRP A 61 0.95 8.11 7.85
CA TRP A 61 0.59 7.48 6.57
C TRP A 61 0.82 5.96 6.56
N GLY A 62 1.97 5.50 7.05
CA GLY A 62 2.26 4.06 7.14
C GLY A 62 1.24 3.31 7.99
N GLN A 63 0.88 3.87 9.14
CA GLN A 63 -0.12 3.29 10.04
C GLN A 63 -1.52 3.27 9.41
N VAL A 64 -1.95 4.36 8.76
CA VAL A 64 -3.24 4.42 8.05
C VAL A 64 -3.28 3.42 6.90
N ALA A 65 -2.21 3.31 6.11
CA ALA A 65 -2.12 2.35 5.02
C ALA A 65 -2.21 0.91 5.53
N LEU A 66 -1.50 0.58 6.61
CA LEU A 66 -1.55 -0.74 7.24
C LEU A 66 -2.96 -1.09 7.72
N LYS A 67 -3.63 -0.16 8.42
CA LYS A 67 -5.01 -0.33 8.87
C LYS A 67 -5.96 -0.57 7.69
N ASN A 68 -5.91 0.26 6.67
CA ASN A 68 -6.79 0.14 5.49
C ASN A 68 -6.60 -1.19 4.77
N ILE A 69 -5.36 -1.70 4.69
CA ILE A 69 -5.08 -3.01 4.09
C ILE A 69 -5.64 -4.14 4.95
N ALA A 70 -5.49 -4.09 6.27
CA ALA A 70 -6.08 -5.07 7.17
C ALA A 70 -7.61 -5.12 7.03
N GLU A 71 -8.27 -3.96 7.02
CA GLU A 71 -9.73 -3.86 6.82
C GLU A 71 -10.16 -4.35 5.43
N ALA A 72 -9.43 -3.99 4.37
CA ALA A 72 -9.71 -4.45 3.00
C ALA A 72 -9.50 -5.97 2.83
N ALA A 73 -8.61 -6.57 3.61
CA ALA A 73 -8.42 -8.02 3.69
C ALA A 73 -9.54 -8.74 4.48
N GLY A 74 -10.55 -8.01 4.97
CA GLY A 74 -11.67 -8.57 5.71
C GLY A 74 -11.40 -8.81 7.19
N MET A 75 -10.30 -8.31 7.74
CA MET A 75 -10.01 -8.39 9.17
C MET A 75 -10.94 -7.45 9.95
N LEU A 76 -11.54 -7.96 11.01
CA LEU A 76 -12.47 -7.21 11.86
C LEU A 76 -11.73 -6.53 13.02
N GLN A 77 -11.92 -5.23 13.16
CA GLN A 77 -11.36 -4.46 14.26
C GLN A 77 -11.82 -5.05 15.61
N HIS A 78 -10.92 -5.17 16.56
CA HIS A 78 -11.11 -5.77 17.89
C HIS A 78 -11.28 -7.30 17.96
N CYS A 79 -11.48 -7.97 16.82
CA CYS A 79 -11.51 -9.44 16.75
C CYS A 79 -10.21 -10.00 16.17
N ASP A 80 -9.75 -9.43 15.04
CA ASP A 80 -8.62 -9.94 14.28
C ASP A 80 -7.36 -9.10 14.45
N PHE A 81 -7.48 -7.82 14.83
CA PHE A 81 -6.33 -6.94 15.10
C PHE A 81 -6.62 -5.80 16.07
N ASP A 82 -5.57 -5.30 16.72
CA ASP A 82 -5.56 -4.07 17.52
C ASP A 82 -4.56 -3.07 16.92
N VAL A 83 -4.99 -1.82 16.76
CA VAL A 83 -4.13 -0.71 16.30
C VAL A 83 -3.48 -0.03 17.49
N GLU A 84 -2.20 0.35 17.35
CA GLU A 84 -1.43 1.04 18.40
C GLU A 84 -1.40 0.30 19.75
N TYR A 85 -1.20 -1.00 19.68
CA TYR A 85 -1.20 -1.84 20.88
C TYR A 85 0.04 -1.61 21.75
N THR A 86 -0.19 -1.31 23.02
CA THR A 86 0.89 -1.15 24.01
C THR A 86 1.09 -2.44 24.76
N LEU A 87 2.26 -3.03 24.62
CA LEU A 87 2.67 -4.21 25.37
C LEU A 87 2.93 -3.82 26.83
N LYS A 88 2.23 -4.44 27.75
CA LYS A 88 2.46 -4.30 29.18
C LYS A 88 3.71 -5.09 29.55
N SER A 89 4.87 -4.47 29.46
CA SER A 89 6.11 -4.99 29.99
C SER A 89 6.61 -4.04 31.09
N GLY A 90 7.06 -4.59 32.22
CA GLY A 90 7.40 -3.84 33.46
C GLY A 90 8.20 -2.57 33.30
N ALA A 91 8.78 -1.77 33.27
CA ALA A 91 9.43 -0.45 33.25
C ALA A 91 9.61 0.19 31.87
N GLY A 92 8.84 -0.17 30.84
CA GLY A 92 8.92 0.47 29.52
C GLY A 92 8.08 -0.28 28.49
N GLY A 93 6.79 0.05 28.41
CA GLY A 93 5.89 -0.58 27.47
C GLY A 93 6.35 -0.43 26.02
N ALA A 94 6.55 -1.53 25.31
CA ALA A 94 6.81 -1.52 23.88
C ALA A 94 5.49 -1.34 23.13
N ARG A 95 5.46 -0.47 22.13
CA ARG A 95 4.27 -0.19 21.31
C ARG A 95 4.47 -0.79 19.92
N VAL A 96 3.48 -1.51 19.44
CA VAL A 96 3.39 -1.98 18.05
C VAL A 96 2.29 -1.23 17.32
N ASP A 97 2.44 -1.01 16.02
CA ASP A 97 1.46 -0.24 15.24
C ASP A 97 0.19 -1.06 14.98
N LEU A 98 0.33 -2.38 14.81
CA LEU A 98 -0.78 -3.30 14.71
C LEU A 98 -0.41 -4.65 15.32
N LEU A 99 -1.33 -5.24 16.06
CA LEU A 99 -1.24 -6.60 16.58
C LEU A 99 -2.31 -7.46 15.89
N ALA A 100 -1.89 -8.32 14.97
CA ALA A 100 -2.79 -9.26 14.31
C ALA A 100 -2.97 -10.51 15.16
N ARG A 101 -4.23 -10.95 15.37
CA ARG A 101 -4.55 -12.17 16.11
C ARG A 101 -4.74 -13.31 15.15
N ILE A 102 -4.21 -14.47 15.49
CA ILE A 102 -4.38 -15.70 14.73
C ILE A 102 -5.34 -16.67 15.46
N PRO A 103 -6.08 -17.52 14.71
CA PRO A 103 -7.15 -18.35 15.28
C PRO A 103 -6.72 -19.23 16.47
N ASP A 104 -5.47 -19.67 16.51
CA ASP A 104 -4.94 -20.56 17.55
C ASP A 104 -4.51 -19.83 18.84
N GLY A 105 -4.92 -18.57 19.00
CA GLY A 105 -4.67 -17.76 20.19
C GLY A 105 -3.30 -17.06 20.20
N GLY A 106 -2.52 -17.18 19.14
CA GLY A 106 -1.28 -16.43 18.95
C GLY A 106 -1.53 -15.01 18.42
N SER A 107 -0.48 -14.20 18.40
CA SER A 107 -0.53 -12.85 17.83
C SER A 107 0.75 -12.52 17.08
N VAL A 108 0.62 -11.77 15.97
CA VAL A 108 1.73 -11.33 15.14
C VAL A 108 1.88 -9.81 15.25
N PRO A 109 3.00 -9.30 15.75
CA PRO A 109 3.26 -7.88 15.78
C PRO A 109 3.63 -7.35 14.40
N VAL A 110 3.06 -6.19 14.03
CA VAL A 110 3.34 -5.50 12.77
C VAL A 110 3.77 -4.07 13.06
N ASP A 111 4.90 -3.65 12.52
CA ASP A 111 5.45 -2.29 12.61
C ASP A 111 5.41 -1.63 11.22
N ALA A 112 4.83 -0.43 11.14
CA ALA A 112 4.58 0.29 9.87
C ALA A 112 5.57 1.45 9.64
N LYS A 113 6.76 1.37 10.16
CA LYS A 113 7.71 2.47 10.15
C LYS A 113 8.72 2.36 9.00
N VAL A 114 8.67 3.31 8.07
CA VAL A 114 9.55 3.31 6.90
C VAL A 114 10.45 4.56 6.87
N PRO A 115 11.79 4.39 6.75
CA PRO A 115 12.73 5.50 6.63
C PRO A 115 12.73 6.06 5.19
N LEU A 116 11.81 6.97 4.87
CA LEU A 116 11.57 7.46 3.51
C LEU A 116 12.41 8.68 3.10
N ALA A 117 13.13 9.34 4.01
CA ALA A 117 13.79 10.62 3.71
C ALA A 117 14.79 10.49 2.55
N ALA A 118 15.76 9.59 2.65
CA ALA A 118 16.79 9.41 1.64
C ALA A 118 16.20 8.93 0.29
N TYR A 119 15.14 8.13 0.30
CA TYR A 119 14.45 7.71 -0.90
C TYR A 119 13.84 8.90 -1.67
N TRP A 120 13.09 9.77 -0.98
CA TRP A 120 12.51 10.97 -1.59
C TRP A 120 13.59 11.96 -2.06
N ASP A 121 14.61 12.18 -1.23
CA ASP A 121 15.75 13.05 -1.62
C ASP A 121 16.41 12.54 -2.90
N GLY A 122 16.58 11.23 -3.04
CA GLY A 122 17.17 10.63 -4.23
C GLY A 122 16.30 10.77 -5.48
N LEU A 123 14.98 10.68 -5.36
CA LEU A 123 14.06 10.84 -6.50
C LEU A 123 14.08 12.26 -7.07
N ASP A 124 14.41 13.26 -6.26
CA ASP A 124 14.45 14.67 -6.68
C ASP A 124 15.78 15.05 -7.37
N LEU A 125 16.80 14.19 -7.33
CA LEU A 125 18.09 14.47 -7.94
C LEU A 125 18.10 14.09 -9.44
N GLU A 126 18.59 15.02 -10.26
CA GLU A 126 18.79 14.76 -11.70
C GLU A 126 20.09 14.02 -12.00
N ASP A 127 21.14 14.26 -11.19
CA ASP A 127 22.43 13.60 -11.29
C ASP A 127 22.33 12.13 -10.88
N PRO A 128 22.67 11.17 -11.80
CA PRO A 128 22.58 9.73 -11.53
C PRO A 128 23.46 9.27 -10.36
N ASP A 129 24.66 9.82 -10.21
CA ASP A 129 25.63 9.41 -9.19
C ASP A 129 25.18 9.90 -7.80
N ALA A 130 24.69 11.13 -7.73
CA ALA A 130 24.11 11.67 -6.51
C ALA A 130 22.84 10.91 -6.11
N ARG A 131 21.99 10.54 -7.09
CA ARG A 131 20.81 9.69 -6.86
C ARG A 131 21.19 8.33 -6.31
N ALA A 132 22.15 7.64 -6.92
CA ALA A 132 22.65 6.36 -6.47
C ALA A 132 23.17 6.43 -5.03
N THR A 133 23.90 7.48 -4.68
CA THR A 133 24.36 7.73 -3.30
C THR A 133 23.20 7.79 -2.31
N LYS A 134 22.09 8.48 -2.66
CA LYS A 134 20.90 8.58 -1.82
C LYS A 134 20.15 7.23 -1.72
N MET A 135 20.13 6.43 -2.77
CA MET A 135 19.53 5.10 -2.72
C MET A 135 20.33 4.13 -1.83
N VAL A 136 21.66 4.21 -1.85
CA VAL A 136 22.51 3.48 -0.89
C VAL A 136 22.23 3.93 0.56
N GLU A 137 22.07 5.23 0.80
CA GLU A 137 21.68 5.75 2.11
C GLU A 137 20.30 5.22 2.54
N HIS A 138 19.36 5.17 1.62
CA HIS A 138 18.02 4.59 1.85
C HIS A 138 18.11 3.10 2.23
N ALA A 139 18.85 2.29 1.48
CA ALA A 139 19.04 0.88 1.75
C ALA A 139 19.63 0.64 3.16
N LYS A 140 20.67 1.39 3.54
CA LYS A 140 21.24 1.35 4.89
C LYS A 140 20.24 1.72 5.99
N ASN A 141 19.40 2.72 5.74
CA ASN A 141 18.38 3.13 6.69
C ASN A 141 17.30 2.06 6.86
N VAL A 142 16.89 1.37 5.78
CA VAL A 142 15.97 0.23 5.84
C VAL A 142 16.58 -0.92 6.63
N LYS A 143 17.83 -1.29 6.33
CA LYS A 143 18.55 -2.35 7.05
C LYS A 143 18.67 -2.05 8.54
N LYS A 144 19.11 -0.83 8.89
CA LYS A 144 19.17 -0.40 10.29
C LYS A 144 17.81 -0.53 10.99
N HIS A 145 16.73 -0.19 10.27
CA HIS A 145 15.38 -0.31 10.84
C HIS A 145 14.98 -1.77 11.06
N ILE A 146 15.38 -2.69 10.18
CA ILE A 146 15.19 -4.13 10.36
C ILE A 146 15.93 -4.60 11.62
N ASP A 147 17.19 -4.22 11.78
CA ASP A 147 18.02 -4.59 12.94
C ASP A 147 17.44 -4.01 14.24
N ASP A 148 17.03 -2.75 14.23
CA ASP A 148 16.38 -2.10 15.37
C ASP A 148 15.06 -2.79 15.75
N LEU A 149 14.27 -3.20 14.75
CA LEU A 149 13.00 -3.91 14.96
C LEU A 149 13.23 -5.31 15.53
N ALA A 150 14.20 -6.05 14.99
CA ALA A 150 14.59 -7.37 15.48
C ALA A 150 15.06 -7.30 16.95
N SER A 151 15.80 -6.24 17.31
CA SER A 151 16.30 -6.05 18.68
C SER A 151 15.22 -5.82 19.73
N ARG A 152 14.02 -5.36 19.32
CA ARG A 152 12.89 -5.11 20.24
C ARG A 152 12.26 -6.37 20.81
N ASN A 153 12.51 -7.51 20.17
CA ASN A 153 12.11 -8.84 20.67
C ASN A 153 10.60 -8.96 20.99
N TYR A 154 9.76 -8.33 20.17
CA TYR A 154 8.30 -8.35 20.32
C TYR A 154 7.70 -9.76 20.45
N PRO A 155 8.14 -10.79 19.71
CA PRO A 155 7.62 -12.13 19.83
C PRO A 155 7.66 -12.68 21.26
N ASN A 156 8.76 -12.46 21.97
CA ASN A 156 8.89 -12.92 23.36
C ASN A 156 8.01 -12.14 24.35
N LEU A 157 7.60 -10.92 24.00
CA LEU A 157 6.73 -10.08 24.83
C LEU A 157 5.26 -10.39 24.66
N ILE A 158 4.87 -10.86 23.45
CA ILE A 158 3.47 -11.08 23.06
C ILE A 158 3.06 -12.54 23.24
N GLY A 159 3.98 -13.46 22.94
CA GLY A 159 3.67 -14.89 22.81
C GLY A 159 2.87 -15.19 21.55
N GLY A 160 3.20 -16.27 20.86
CA GLY A 160 2.42 -16.81 19.76
C GLY A 160 3.01 -16.68 18.37
N SER A 161 3.96 -15.80 18.09
CA SER A 161 4.74 -15.82 16.85
C SER A 161 6.24 -15.70 17.15
N ASP A 162 7.06 -16.27 16.30
CA ASP A 162 8.53 -16.20 16.39
C ASP A 162 9.11 -15.06 15.53
N PHE A 163 8.27 -14.22 14.95
CA PHE A 163 8.67 -13.16 14.04
C PHE A 163 7.84 -11.89 14.20
N THR A 164 8.39 -10.78 13.72
CA THR A 164 7.73 -9.48 13.61
C THR A 164 7.60 -9.12 12.13
N VAL A 165 6.45 -8.62 11.71
CA VAL A 165 6.25 -8.14 10.34
C VAL A 165 6.62 -6.65 10.26
N MET A 166 7.51 -6.30 9.33
CA MET A 166 7.74 -4.91 8.95
C MET A 166 6.88 -4.58 7.72
N PHE A 167 5.98 -3.63 7.86
CA PHE A 167 5.11 -3.19 6.77
C PHE A 167 5.72 -2.01 6.03
N ILE A 168 5.89 -2.16 4.72
CA ILE A 168 6.32 -1.11 3.80
C ILE A 168 5.17 -0.80 2.85
N PRO A 169 4.62 0.44 2.85
CA PRO A 169 3.36 0.75 2.17
C PRO A 169 3.45 0.81 0.63
N ALA A 170 4.65 0.76 0.06
CA ALA A 170 4.83 0.79 -1.39
C ALA A 170 6.02 -0.07 -1.83
N GLU A 171 5.80 -0.96 -2.76
CA GLU A 171 6.78 -1.89 -3.30
C GLU A 171 8.03 -1.21 -3.88
N PRO A 172 7.97 -0.07 -4.62
CA PRO A 172 9.17 0.61 -5.12
C PRO A 172 10.16 1.05 -4.04
N ILE A 173 9.68 1.32 -2.82
CA ILE A 173 10.53 1.68 -1.68
C ILE A 173 11.38 0.49 -1.24
N LEU A 174 10.76 -0.69 -1.19
CA LEU A 174 11.45 -1.93 -0.83
C LEU A 174 12.40 -2.37 -1.94
N SER A 175 11.96 -2.35 -3.20
CA SER A 175 12.79 -2.72 -4.36
C SER A 175 14.04 -1.86 -4.46
N ALA A 176 13.93 -0.53 -4.25
CA ALA A 176 15.07 0.35 -4.23
C ALA A 176 16.08 -0.01 -3.11
N ALA A 177 15.61 -0.43 -1.94
CA ALA A 177 16.50 -0.86 -0.88
C ALA A 177 17.27 -2.15 -1.25
N PHE A 178 16.60 -3.13 -1.83
CA PHE A 178 17.25 -4.39 -2.26
C PHE A 178 18.18 -4.23 -3.46
N GLU A 179 17.95 -3.26 -4.33
CA GLU A 179 18.83 -2.99 -5.48
C GLU A 179 20.21 -2.48 -5.03
N TYR A 180 20.27 -1.72 -3.96
CA TYR A 180 21.51 -1.06 -3.52
C TYR A 180 22.19 -1.73 -2.30
N GLU A 181 21.53 -2.59 -1.58
CA GLU A 181 22.09 -3.43 -0.52
C GLU A 181 21.25 -4.71 -0.36
N PRO A 182 21.53 -5.76 -1.17
CA PRO A 182 20.78 -7.02 -1.15
C PRO A 182 21.01 -7.87 0.11
#